data_e3fdf8916e1419fdc528eb72497376d5
#
_entry.id   e3fdf8916e1419fdc528eb72497376d5
#
_cell.length_a   1.000
_cell.length_b   1.000
_cell.length_c   1.000
_cell.angle_alpha   90.00
_cell.angle_beta   90.00
_cell.angle_gamma   90.00
#
_symmetry.space_group_name_H-M   'P 1'
#
loop_
_entity.id
_entity.type
_entity.pdbx_description
1 polymer ?
#
loop_
_entity_poly.entity_id
_entity_poly.type
_entity_poly.pdbx_seq_one_letter_code
_entity_poly.pdbx_strand_id
1 'polypeptide(L)'
;MAKNDFLAKQRAVQRGFFDTGIQCGRQQIIDMMSLVLRDADIMGKDTFGKDRLLKVIQGIKDYIDLYHKAWEKDDETDYYRSKLDDALANAYGEGLHDSFLERYDFAPEYDYNRGRWK
;
A
#
# COMPACT_ATOMS: atom_id res chain seq x y z
N MET A 1 -10.01 34.70 3.08
CA MET A 1 -10.41 34.85 4.47
C MET A 1 -9.51 34.04 5.36
N ALA A 2 -8.98 34.64 6.42
CA ALA A 2 -7.93 34.06 7.24
C ALA A 2 -8.31 32.71 7.86
N LYS A 3 -9.54 32.54 8.32
CA LYS A 3 -10.02 31.31 8.95
C LYS A 3 -10.04 30.12 7.98
N ASN A 4 -10.52 30.35 6.76
CA ASN A 4 -10.57 29.31 5.74
C ASN A 4 -9.15 28.93 5.28
N ASP A 5 -8.27 29.91 5.14
CA ASP A 5 -6.86 29.66 4.78
C ASP A 5 -6.14 28.87 5.85
N PHE A 6 -6.39 29.15 7.12
CA PHE A 6 -5.80 28.41 8.23
C PHE A 6 -6.24 26.94 8.20
N LEU A 7 -7.53 26.67 8.04
CA LEU A 7 -8.05 25.30 7.98
C LEU A 7 -7.51 24.53 6.78
N ALA A 8 -7.41 25.19 5.61
CA ALA A 8 -6.87 24.59 4.42
C ALA A 8 -5.40 24.22 4.59
N LYS A 9 -4.61 25.11 5.20
CA LYS A 9 -3.18 24.84 5.49
C LYS A 9 -3.03 23.71 6.49
N GLN A 10 -3.86 23.67 7.53
CA GLN A 10 -3.83 22.61 8.53
C GLN A 10 -4.13 21.23 7.91
N ARG A 11 -5.14 21.17 7.03
CA ARG A 11 -5.48 19.94 6.31
C ARG A 11 -4.35 19.49 5.39
N ALA A 12 -3.70 20.42 4.70
CA ALA A 12 -2.57 20.13 3.83
C ALA A 12 -1.39 19.54 4.61
N VAL A 13 -1.10 20.09 5.80
CA VAL A 13 -0.04 19.58 6.67
C VAL A 13 -0.37 18.15 7.14
N GLN A 14 -1.61 17.91 7.59
CA GLN A 14 -2.05 16.59 8.02
C GLN A 14 -1.93 15.57 6.88
N ARG A 15 -2.33 15.95 5.67
CA ARG A 15 -2.21 15.10 4.49
C ARG A 15 -0.75 14.78 4.17
N GLY A 16 0.13 15.76 4.27
CA GLY A 16 1.55 15.57 4.05
C GLY A 16 2.15 14.57 5.03
N PHE A 17 1.81 14.64 6.30
CA PHE A 17 2.25 13.67 7.31
C PHE A 17 1.74 12.26 7.01
N PHE A 18 0.48 12.14 6.61
CA PHE A 18 -0.10 10.85 6.24
C PHE A 18 0.60 10.25 5.02
N ASP A 19 0.78 11.03 3.95
CA ASP A 19 1.43 10.58 2.73
C ASP A 19 2.89 10.16 2.99
N THR A 20 3.61 10.92 3.82
CA THR A 20 4.97 10.57 4.23
C THR A 20 4.99 9.27 5.02
N GLY A 21 4.04 9.06 5.92
CA GLY A 21 3.92 7.82 6.68
C GLY A 21 3.69 6.61 5.79
N ILE A 22 2.83 6.72 4.78
CA ILE A 22 2.59 5.66 3.80
C ILE A 22 3.88 5.35 3.02
N GLN A 23 4.58 6.39 2.54
CA GLN A 23 5.83 6.21 1.80
C GLN A 23 6.90 5.54 2.65
N CYS A 24 7.05 5.94 3.90
CA CYS A 24 7.96 5.30 4.84
C CYS A 24 7.62 3.83 5.06
N GLY A 25 6.35 3.51 5.25
CA GLY A 25 5.90 2.13 5.45
C GLY A 25 6.17 1.26 4.23
N ARG A 26 5.90 1.78 3.04
CA ARG A 26 6.19 1.08 1.78
C ARG A 26 7.68 0.81 1.62
N GLN A 27 8.51 1.81 1.86
CA GLN A 27 9.95 1.65 1.75
C GLN A 27 10.48 0.67 2.78
N GLN A 28 10.00 0.71 4.01
CA GLN A 28 10.38 -0.23 5.05
C GLN A 28 10.10 -1.68 4.65
N ILE A 29 8.93 -1.94 4.08
CA ILE A 29 8.58 -3.30 3.62
C ILE A 29 9.47 -3.72 2.46
N ILE A 30 9.75 -2.83 1.50
CA ILE A 30 10.65 -3.12 0.40
C ILE A 30 12.05 -3.48 0.91
N ASP A 31 12.55 -2.74 1.89
CA ASP A 31 13.86 -2.99 2.50
C ASP A 31 13.90 -4.36 3.18
N MET A 32 12.90 -4.66 4.00
CA MET A 32 12.83 -5.95 4.71
C MET A 32 12.67 -7.13 3.75
N MET A 33 11.81 -7.00 2.76
CA MET A 33 11.64 -8.01 1.72
C MET A 33 12.95 -8.25 0.96
N SER A 34 13.67 -7.19 0.64
CA SER A 34 14.97 -7.30 -0.04
C SER A 34 15.96 -8.12 0.77
N LEU A 35 16.01 -7.92 2.08
CA LEU A 35 16.85 -8.68 2.98
C LEU A 35 16.42 -10.16 3.05
N VAL A 36 15.12 -10.41 3.17
CA VAL A 36 14.57 -11.78 3.22
C VAL A 36 14.90 -12.56 1.95
N LEU A 37 14.69 -11.96 0.79
CA LEU A 37 14.88 -12.64 -0.49
C LEU A 37 16.35 -12.97 -0.78
N ARG A 38 17.28 -12.30 -0.12
CA ARG A 38 18.71 -12.57 -0.26
C ARG A 38 19.29 -13.43 0.87
N ASP A 39 18.48 -13.75 1.86
CA ASP A 39 18.95 -14.49 3.04
C ASP A 39 18.85 -16.00 2.78
N ALA A 40 20.00 -16.66 2.67
CA ALA A 40 20.06 -18.10 2.43
C ALA A 40 19.51 -18.93 3.59
N ASP A 41 19.56 -18.41 4.82
CA ASP A 41 18.98 -19.10 5.97
C ASP A 41 17.46 -19.14 5.90
N ILE A 42 16.84 -18.13 5.27
CA ILE A 42 15.38 -18.06 5.07
C ILE A 42 14.98 -18.76 3.77
N MET A 43 15.64 -18.43 2.66
CA MET A 43 15.22 -18.83 1.31
C MET A 43 15.92 -20.12 0.83
N GLY A 44 16.96 -20.57 1.51
CA GLY A 44 17.72 -21.72 1.06
C GLY A 44 18.36 -21.48 -0.30
N LYS A 45 18.08 -22.38 -1.25
CA LYS A 45 18.61 -22.28 -2.62
C LYS A 45 17.84 -21.29 -3.49
N ASP A 46 16.72 -20.75 -3.00
CA ASP A 46 15.84 -19.86 -3.75
C ASP A 46 16.17 -18.38 -3.53
N THR A 47 17.37 -18.07 -3.08
CA THR A 47 17.80 -16.68 -2.91
C THR A 47 17.79 -15.93 -4.23
N PHE A 48 17.44 -14.64 -4.16
CA PHE A 48 17.42 -13.76 -5.33
C PHE A 48 18.76 -13.06 -5.50
N GLY A 49 19.30 -13.06 -6.72
CA GLY A 49 20.41 -12.18 -7.08
C GLY A 49 19.92 -10.75 -7.31
N LYS A 50 20.87 -9.86 -7.56
CA LYS A 50 20.58 -8.42 -7.74
C LYS A 50 19.53 -8.16 -8.83
N ASP A 51 19.67 -8.79 -9.99
CA ASP A 51 18.78 -8.51 -11.12
C ASP A 51 17.34 -8.97 -10.84
N ARG A 52 17.17 -10.15 -10.24
CA ARG A 52 15.86 -10.65 -9.84
C ARG A 52 15.23 -9.77 -8.76
N LEU A 53 16.03 -9.32 -7.81
CA LEU A 53 15.57 -8.44 -6.75
C LEU A 53 15.05 -7.11 -7.32
N LEU A 54 15.78 -6.52 -8.26
CA LEU A 54 15.35 -5.26 -8.90
C LEU A 54 14.03 -5.45 -9.68
N LYS A 55 13.83 -6.61 -10.31
CA LYS A 55 12.54 -6.93 -10.96
C LYS A 55 11.40 -7.00 -9.96
N VAL A 56 11.62 -7.59 -8.80
CA VAL A 56 10.59 -7.66 -7.73
C VAL A 56 10.24 -6.25 -7.25
N ILE A 57 11.25 -5.43 -6.98
CA ILE A 57 11.04 -4.06 -6.52
C ILE A 57 10.25 -3.24 -7.55
N GLN A 58 10.61 -3.34 -8.82
CA GLN A 58 9.89 -2.65 -9.88
C GLN A 58 8.45 -3.15 -10.01
N GLY A 59 8.26 -4.47 -9.90
CA GLY A 59 6.93 -5.07 -9.93
C GLY A 59 6.03 -4.59 -8.79
N ILE A 60 6.58 -4.41 -7.59
CA ILE A 60 5.83 -3.86 -6.45
C ILE A 60 5.38 -2.43 -6.76
N LYS A 61 6.29 -1.60 -7.28
CA LYS A 61 5.94 -0.22 -7.66
C LYS A 61 4.84 -0.17 -8.71
N ASP A 62 4.94 -1.04 -9.71
CA ASP A 62 3.94 -1.11 -10.78
C ASP A 62 2.56 -1.52 -10.23
N TYR A 63 2.50 -2.48 -9.32
CA TYR A 63 1.24 -2.89 -8.69
C TYR A 63 0.68 -1.82 -7.76
N ILE A 64 1.52 -1.10 -7.03
CA ILE A 64 1.08 0.03 -6.22
C ILE A 64 0.39 1.08 -7.11
N ASP A 65 1.01 1.41 -8.25
CA ASP A 65 0.43 2.36 -9.20
C ASP A 65 -0.88 1.84 -9.81
N LEU A 66 -0.92 0.55 -10.15
CA LEU A 66 -2.12 -0.07 -10.73
C LEU A 66 -3.32 -0.04 -9.78
N TYR A 67 -3.09 -0.32 -8.51
CA TYR A 67 -4.17 -0.47 -7.52
C TYR A 67 -4.33 0.74 -6.59
N HIS A 68 -3.67 1.87 -6.86
CA HIS A 68 -3.68 3.02 -5.94
C HIS A 68 -5.09 3.49 -5.56
N LYS A 69 -6.06 3.37 -6.47
CA LYS A 69 -7.45 3.77 -6.21
C LYS A 69 -8.16 2.92 -5.17
N ALA A 70 -7.64 1.73 -4.86
CA ALA A 70 -8.20 0.90 -3.80
C ALA A 70 -8.12 1.58 -2.43
N TRP A 71 -7.15 2.48 -2.24
CA TRP A 71 -6.94 3.24 -1.00
C TRP A 71 -7.46 4.66 -1.05
N GLU A 72 -8.06 5.06 -2.17
CA GLU A 72 -8.71 6.36 -2.33
C GLU A 72 -10.21 6.22 -2.07
N LYS A 73 -10.90 7.36 -1.93
CA LYS A 73 -12.34 7.39 -1.74
C LYS A 73 -12.98 8.09 -2.94
N ASP A 74 -13.29 7.33 -3.96
CA ASP A 74 -13.94 7.82 -5.17
C ASP A 74 -14.90 6.74 -5.74
N ASP A 75 -15.45 6.99 -6.92
CA ASP A 75 -16.43 6.11 -7.55
C ASP A 75 -15.84 4.76 -7.96
N GLU A 76 -14.52 4.67 -8.11
CA GLU A 76 -13.84 3.48 -8.61
C GLU A 76 -13.19 2.65 -7.48
N THR A 77 -13.25 3.12 -6.24
CA THR A 77 -12.59 2.47 -5.10
C THR A 77 -13.00 1.01 -4.96
N ASP A 78 -14.30 0.73 -4.95
CA ASP A 78 -14.80 -0.63 -4.76
C ASP A 78 -14.38 -1.56 -5.89
N TYR A 79 -14.35 -1.06 -7.12
CA TYR A 79 -13.88 -1.82 -8.27
C TYR A 79 -12.42 -2.25 -8.08
N TYR A 80 -11.54 -1.32 -7.69
CA TYR A 80 -10.12 -1.63 -7.51
C TYR A 80 -9.85 -2.51 -6.29
N ARG A 81 -10.63 -2.37 -5.23
CA ARG A 81 -10.55 -3.27 -4.07
C ARG A 81 -10.93 -4.70 -4.46
N SER A 82 -12.00 -4.85 -5.22
CA SER A 82 -12.42 -6.16 -5.74
C SER A 82 -11.37 -6.76 -6.67
N LYS A 83 -10.80 -5.96 -7.57
CA LYS A 83 -9.73 -6.41 -8.46
C LYS A 83 -8.49 -6.85 -7.72
N LEU A 84 -8.10 -6.12 -6.68
CA LEU A 84 -6.96 -6.49 -5.84
C LEU A 84 -7.22 -7.81 -5.12
N ASP A 85 -8.41 -7.98 -4.56
CA ASP A 85 -8.80 -9.23 -3.89
C ASP A 85 -8.77 -10.41 -4.86
N ASP A 86 -9.29 -10.24 -6.08
CA ASP A 86 -9.24 -11.27 -7.12
C ASP A 86 -7.80 -11.64 -7.50
N ALA A 87 -6.94 -10.64 -7.64
CA ALA A 87 -5.53 -10.87 -7.96
C ALA A 87 -4.81 -11.64 -6.85
N LEU A 88 -5.10 -11.32 -5.58
CA LEU A 88 -4.54 -12.03 -4.44
C LEU A 88 -5.10 -13.46 -4.33
N ALA A 89 -6.36 -13.66 -4.62
CA ALA A 89 -6.95 -15.00 -4.67
C ALA A 89 -6.26 -15.88 -5.72
N ASN A 90 -5.92 -15.31 -6.88
CA ASN A 90 -5.15 -16.01 -7.89
C ASN A 90 -3.72 -16.33 -7.44
N ALA A 91 -3.10 -15.44 -6.67
CA ALA A 91 -1.73 -15.62 -6.20
C ALA A 91 -1.61 -16.64 -5.06
N TYR A 92 -2.53 -16.58 -4.09
CA TYR A 92 -2.49 -17.41 -2.88
C TYR A 92 -3.42 -18.62 -2.93
N GLY A 93 -4.45 -18.59 -3.78
CA GLY A 93 -5.57 -19.51 -3.76
C GLY A 93 -6.75 -18.94 -2.97
N GLU A 94 -7.95 -19.28 -3.38
CA GLU A 94 -9.18 -18.82 -2.72
C GLU A 94 -9.19 -19.21 -1.25
N GLY A 95 -9.58 -18.27 -0.40
CA GLY A 95 -9.70 -18.48 1.04
C GLY A 95 -8.39 -18.46 1.81
N LEU A 96 -7.24 -18.20 1.15
CA LEU A 96 -5.95 -18.12 1.81
C LEU A 96 -5.51 -16.70 2.17
N HIS A 97 -6.35 -15.71 1.95
CA HIS A 97 -6.10 -14.33 2.36
C HIS A 97 -7.41 -13.69 2.83
N ASP A 98 -7.28 -12.69 3.69
CA ASP A 98 -8.41 -11.89 4.13
C ASP A 98 -8.84 -10.92 3.03
N SER A 99 -10.11 -10.49 3.03
CA SER A 99 -10.61 -9.47 2.11
C SER A 99 -9.92 -8.11 2.34
N PHE A 100 -10.09 -7.18 1.41
CA PHE A 100 -9.51 -5.83 1.56
C PHE A 100 -9.91 -5.17 2.88
N LEU A 101 -11.20 -5.18 3.22
CA LEU A 101 -11.68 -4.56 4.44
C LEU A 101 -11.12 -5.22 5.70
N GLU A 102 -10.95 -6.53 5.68
CA GLU A 102 -10.36 -7.26 6.80
C GLU A 102 -8.87 -6.96 6.96
N ARG A 103 -8.12 -6.90 5.84
CA ARG A 103 -6.69 -6.58 5.85
C ARG A 103 -6.41 -5.15 6.29
N TYR A 104 -7.32 -4.22 6.01
CA TYR A 104 -7.18 -2.79 6.31
C TYR A 104 -8.15 -2.31 7.38
N ASP A 105 -8.55 -3.19 8.30
CA ASP A 105 -9.48 -2.89 9.39
C ASP A 105 -8.96 -1.81 10.35
N PHE A 106 -7.64 -1.66 10.42
CA PHE A 106 -6.99 -0.65 11.25
C PHE A 106 -7.21 0.78 10.77
N ALA A 107 -7.68 0.97 9.52
CA ALA A 107 -7.85 2.29 8.92
C ALA A 107 -9.21 2.50 8.22
N PRO A 108 -10.30 1.78 8.60
CA PRO A 108 -11.57 1.91 7.87
C PRO A 108 -12.22 3.26 8.00
N GLU A 109 -11.89 4.03 9.04
CA GLU A 109 -12.45 5.36 9.30
C GLU A 109 -11.60 6.49 8.75
N TYR A 110 -10.45 6.18 8.16
CA TYR A 110 -9.58 7.19 7.60
C TYR A 110 -10.09 7.62 6.23
N ASP A 111 -10.21 8.94 6.03
CA ASP A 111 -10.59 9.51 4.75
C ASP A 111 -9.32 9.85 3.96
N TYR A 112 -8.95 8.96 3.06
CA TYR A 112 -7.74 9.11 2.26
C TYR A 112 -7.75 10.34 1.37
N ASN A 113 -8.92 10.75 0.86
CA ASN A 113 -9.03 11.93 0.01
C ASN A 113 -8.85 13.21 0.79
N ARG A 114 -9.33 13.24 2.02
CA ARG A 114 -9.25 14.42 2.88
C ARG A 114 -8.02 14.44 3.78
N GLY A 115 -7.33 13.31 3.87
CA GLY A 115 -6.16 13.18 4.74
C GLY A 115 -6.48 13.34 6.21
N ARG A 116 -7.64 12.82 6.67
CA ARG A 116 -8.10 12.93 8.06
C ARG A 116 -8.90 11.71 8.47
N TRP A 117 -8.97 11.47 9.77
CA TRP A 117 -9.84 10.46 10.35
C TRP A 117 -11.30 10.95 10.32
N LYS A 118 -12.20 10.04 10.06
CA LYS A 118 -13.64 10.34 10.03
C LYS A 118 -14.20 10.61 11.42
#